data_2d1411d3205224e4c4957354a926d882
#
_entry.id   2d1411d3205224e4c4957354a926d882
#
_cell.length_a   1.000
_cell.length_b   1.000
_cell.length_c   1.000
_cell.angle_alpha   90.00
_cell.angle_beta   90.00
_cell.angle_gamma   90.00
#
_symmetry.space_group_name_H-M   'P 1'
#
loop_
_entity.id
_entity.type
_entity.pdbx_description
1 polymer ?
#
loop_
_entity_poly.entity_id
_entity_poly.type
_entity_poly.pdbx_seq_one_letter_code
_entity_poly.pdbx_strand_id
1 'polypeptide(L)'
;TQDLDKMLSDAKIGPELIESLGKGLKNLADTTSQLNDVAGAAVASEKFTQNLSSAATAAGDLSVAYKKTAENLNKDLLVSGEYLSSVQEATSAVSTLANIYKETANTLSAGDASYLDELKKMASSLSSINALYEMQIQNSSSQLEASKAVQERIDTLLNNFSDTAQNVLDYKAQVNALSKKVGALNDIYGNMLAAMQTKA
;
A
#
# COMPACT_ATOMS: atom_id res chain seq x y z
N THR A 1 -5.59 17.55 -2.78
CA THR A 1 -5.03 17.20 -1.45
C THR A 1 -6.12 16.79 -0.46
N GLN A 2 -7.24 17.52 -0.37
CA GLN A 2 -8.33 17.18 0.58
C GLN A 2 -9.04 15.86 0.26
N ASP A 3 -9.20 15.50 -1.01
CA ASP A 3 -9.84 14.24 -1.41
C ASP A 3 -8.93 13.03 -1.12
N LEU A 4 -7.62 13.19 -1.26
CA LEU A 4 -6.63 12.16 -0.90
C LEU A 4 -6.58 11.90 0.60
N ASP A 5 -6.57 12.96 1.40
CA ASP A 5 -6.61 12.84 2.86
C ASP A 5 -7.91 12.17 3.33
N LYS A 6 -9.02 12.45 2.64
CA LYS A 6 -10.30 11.81 2.92
C LYS A 6 -10.32 10.34 2.51
N MET A 7 -9.77 10.00 1.33
CA MET A 7 -9.64 8.61 0.85
C MET A 7 -8.70 7.79 1.74
N LEU A 8 -7.61 8.37 2.20
CA LEU A 8 -6.69 7.74 3.15
C LEU A 8 -7.34 7.54 4.52
N SER A 9 -8.15 8.50 4.97
CA SER A 9 -8.94 8.38 6.20
C SER A 9 -10.03 7.31 6.09
N ASP A 10 -10.75 7.26 4.97
CA ASP A 10 -11.79 6.25 4.71
C ASP A 10 -11.22 4.84 4.53
N ALA A 11 -10.00 4.73 4.01
CA ALA A 11 -9.26 3.46 3.89
C ALA A 11 -8.62 3.03 5.22
N LYS A 12 -8.74 3.82 6.29
CA LYS A 12 -8.06 3.61 7.59
C LYS A 12 -6.53 3.49 7.48
N ILE A 13 -5.93 4.08 6.46
CA ILE A 13 -4.48 4.27 6.39
C ILE A 13 -4.16 5.54 7.18
N GLY A 14 -4.38 5.49 8.48
CA GLY A 14 -4.05 6.58 9.38
C GLY A 14 -2.60 6.52 9.83
N PRO A 15 -2.10 7.61 10.42
CA PRO A 15 -0.80 7.63 11.10
C PRO A 15 -0.64 6.51 12.11
N GLU A 16 -1.74 6.07 12.74
CA GLU A 16 -1.77 4.98 13.72
C GLU A 16 -1.37 3.63 13.14
N LEU A 17 -1.78 3.31 11.89
CA LEU A 17 -1.43 2.06 11.24
C LEU A 17 0.05 2.03 10.85
N ILE A 18 0.56 3.14 10.34
CA ILE A 18 1.98 3.31 10.01
C ILE A 18 2.84 3.28 11.27
N GLU A 19 2.39 3.92 12.34
CA GLU A 19 3.05 3.89 13.65
C GLU A 19 3.06 2.47 14.23
N SER A 20 1.94 1.74 14.15
CA SER A 20 1.83 0.36 14.60
C SER A 20 2.78 -0.57 13.82
N LEU A 21 2.87 -0.42 12.51
CA LEU A 21 3.82 -1.15 11.68
C LEU A 21 5.26 -0.78 12.04
N GLY A 22 5.56 0.51 12.23
CA GLY A 22 6.87 1.00 12.64
C GLY A 22 7.30 0.45 14.00
N LYS A 23 6.39 0.43 14.98
CA LYS A 23 6.61 -0.20 16.30
C LYS A 23 6.85 -1.70 16.19
N GLY A 24 6.05 -2.39 15.37
CA GLY A 24 6.22 -3.82 15.11
C GLY A 24 7.59 -4.15 14.52
N LEU A 25 8.04 -3.39 13.52
CA LEU A 25 9.36 -3.55 12.89
C LEU A 25 10.50 -3.23 13.85
N LYS A 26 10.37 -2.19 14.68
CA LYS A 26 11.36 -1.85 15.70
C LYS A 26 11.48 -2.95 16.74
N ASN A 27 10.34 -3.43 17.28
CA ASN A 27 10.32 -4.54 18.24
C ASN A 27 10.93 -5.81 17.64
N LEU A 28 10.71 -6.05 16.34
CA LEU A 28 11.31 -7.15 15.61
C LEU A 28 12.84 -7.03 15.55
N ALA A 29 13.35 -5.83 15.24
CA ALA A 29 14.79 -5.56 15.20
C ALA A 29 15.45 -5.74 16.57
N ASP A 30 14.82 -5.22 17.64
CA ASP A 30 15.31 -5.35 19.01
C ASP A 30 15.35 -6.82 19.45
N THR A 31 14.33 -7.60 19.10
CA THR A 31 14.27 -9.03 19.42
C THR A 31 15.30 -9.84 18.63
N THR A 32 15.56 -9.46 17.36
CA THR A 32 16.61 -10.08 16.55
C THR A 32 18.00 -9.87 17.18
N SER A 33 18.24 -8.70 17.77
CA SER A 33 19.49 -8.43 18.50
C SER A 33 19.64 -9.31 19.75
N GLN A 34 18.55 -9.66 20.43
CA GLN A 34 18.56 -10.55 21.60
C GLN A 34 18.76 -12.03 21.27
N LEU A 35 18.50 -12.44 20.01
CA LEU A 35 18.70 -13.82 19.55
C LEU A 35 20.19 -14.25 19.50
N ASN A 36 21.13 -13.33 19.62
CA ASN A 36 22.55 -13.64 19.67
C ASN A 36 23.02 -14.25 21.01
N ASP A 37 22.18 -14.27 22.02
CA ASP A 37 22.47 -14.91 23.32
C ASP A 37 21.81 -16.28 23.42
N VAL A 38 22.59 -17.33 23.41
CA VAL A 38 22.13 -18.74 23.40
C VAL A 38 21.32 -19.12 24.64
N ALA A 39 21.57 -18.50 25.79
CA ALA A 39 20.86 -18.76 27.03
C ALA A 39 19.42 -18.21 27.03
N GLY A 40 19.18 -17.15 26.27
CA GLY A 40 17.87 -16.52 26.10
C GLY A 40 17.11 -16.94 24.83
N ALA A 41 17.69 -17.80 23.99
CA ALA A 41 17.23 -18.06 22.62
C ALA A 41 15.78 -18.57 22.53
N ALA A 42 15.30 -19.37 23.47
CA ALA A 42 13.94 -19.89 23.46
C ALA A 42 12.91 -18.81 23.76
N VAL A 43 13.16 -17.96 24.77
CA VAL A 43 12.27 -16.84 25.13
C VAL A 43 12.33 -15.75 24.07
N ALA A 44 13.52 -15.46 23.54
CA ALA A 44 13.72 -14.51 22.47
C ALA A 44 13.01 -14.95 21.17
N SER A 45 13.03 -16.25 20.86
CA SER A 45 12.31 -16.81 19.69
C SER A 45 10.79 -16.66 19.83
N GLU A 46 10.24 -16.83 21.01
CA GLU A 46 8.81 -16.66 21.24
C GLU A 46 8.38 -15.18 21.09
N LYS A 47 9.12 -14.27 21.73
CA LYS A 47 8.92 -12.82 21.54
C LYS A 47 9.08 -12.41 20.08
N PHE A 48 10.07 -12.92 19.39
CA PHE A 48 10.29 -12.64 17.97
C PHE A 48 9.08 -13.10 17.15
N THR A 49 8.57 -14.30 17.36
CA THR A 49 7.41 -14.84 16.67
C THR A 49 6.15 -13.99 16.94
N GLN A 50 5.94 -13.56 18.18
CA GLN A 50 4.83 -12.66 18.53
C GLN A 50 4.95 -11.30 17.85
N ASN A 51 6.13 -10.70 17.87
CA ASN A 51 6.37 -9.41 17.22
C ASN A 51 6.24 -9.51 15.69
N LEU A 52 6.72 -10.62 15.11
CA LEU A 52 6.57 -10.91 13.68
C LEU A 52 5.09 -11.06 13.30
N SER A 53 4.31 -11.78 14.10
CA SER A 53 2.86 -11.96 13.90
C SER A 53 2.13 -10.60 13.97
N SER A 54 2.48 -9.75 14.92
CA SER A 54 1.89 -8.41 15.06
C SER A 54 2.26 -7.51 13.87
N ALA A 55 3.51 -7.55 13.43
CA ALA A 55 3.97 -6.80 12.25
C ALA A 55 3.30 -7.31 10.97
N ALA A 56 3.15 -8.63 10.82
CA ALA A 56 2.45 -9.24 9.70
C ALA A 56 0.96 -8.86 9.65
N THR A 57 0.28 -8.80 10.82
CA THR A 57 -1.10 -8.34 10.90
C THR A 57 -1.22 -6.87 10.49
N ALA A 58 -0.36 -5.99 11.01
CA ALA A 58 -0.35 -4.58 10.64
C ALA A 58 -0.05 -4.37 9.15
N ALA A 59 0.88 -5.13 8.58
CA ALA A 59 1.17 -5.09 7.14
C ALA A 59 0.00 -5.63 6.30
N GLY A 60 -0.70 -6.66 6.78
CA GLY A 60 -1.92 -7.17 6.16
C GLY A 60 -3.04 -6.15 6.12
N ASP A 61 -3.30 -5.45 7.22
CA ASP A 61 -4.29 -4.38 7.31
C ASP A 61 -3.93 -3.23 6.37
N LEU A 62 -2.65 -2.87 6.29
CA LEU A 62 -2.15 -1.87 5.37
C LEU A 62 -2.34 -2.29 3.90
N SER A 63 -2.07 -3.56 3.56
CA SER A 63 -2.32 -4.10 2.21
C SER A 63 -3.79 -4.01 1.82
N VAL A 64 -4.71 -4.41 2.72
CA VAL A 64 -6.17 -4.30 2.49
C VAL A 64 -6.59 -2.85 2.27
N ALA A 65 -6.05 -1.92 3.06
CA ALA A 65 -6.35 -0.50 2.94
C ALA A 65 -5.87 0.07 1.59
N TYR A 66 -4.66 -0.28 1.14
CA TYR A 66 -4.16 0.13 -0.17
C TYR A 66 -4.95 -0.49 -1.33
N LYS A 67 -5.37 -1.76 -1.20
CA LYS A 67 -6.23 -2.41 -2.20
C LYS A 67 -7.55 -1.67 -2.35
N LYS A 68 -8.19 -1.31 -1.23
CA LYS A 68 -9.43 -0.53 -1.23
C LYS A 68 -9.24 0.86 -1.84
N THR A 69 -8.10 1.51 -1.56
CA THR A 69 -7.75 2.79 -2.19
C THR A 69 -7.58 2.65 -3.69
N ALA A 70 -6.88 1.60 -4.15
CA ALA A 70 -6.71 1.34 -5.58
C ALA A 70 -8.05 1.05 -6.28
N GLU A 71 -8.95 0.31 -5.64
CA GLU A 71 -10.32 0.06 -6.17
C GLU A 71 -11.12 1.36 -6.28
N ASN A 72 -11.06 2.24 -5.28
CA ASN A 72 -11.74 3.52 -5.31
C ASN A 72 -11.17 4.44 -6.40
N LEU A 73 -9.83 4.53 -6.49
CA LEU A 73 -9.17 5.30 -7.55
C LEU A 73 -9.53 4.79 -8.95
N ASN A 74 -9.65 3.47 -9.12
CA ASN A 74 -10.06 2.90 -10.40
C ASN A 74 -11.51 3.26 -10.76
N LYS A 75 -12.43 3.28 -9.78
CA LYS A 75 -13.80 3.75 -9.98
C LYS A 75 -13.84 5.23 -10.37
N ASP A 76 -13.07 6.06 -9.67
CA ASP A 76 -12.99 7.50 -9.96
C ASP A 76 -12.43 7.76 -11.35
N LEU A 77 -11.46 6.97 -11.81
CA LEU A 77 -10.93 7.03 -13.17
C LEU A 77 -11.99 6.72 -14.23
N LEU A 78 -12.81 5.68 -13.99
CA LEU A 78 -13.90 5.31 -14.90
C LEU A 78 -14.94 6.42 -15.01
N VAL A 79 -15.42 6.93 -13.86
CA VAL A 79 -16.40 8.02 -13.82
C VAL A 79 -15.83 9.30 -14.44
N SER A 80 -14.58 9.64 -14.15
CA SER A 80 -13.92 10.81 -14.74
C SER A 80 -13.74 10.65 -16.25
N GLY A 81 -13.46 9.43 -16.73
CA GLY A 81 -13.37 9.13 -18.16
C GLY A 81 -14.70 9.31 -18.89
N GLU A 82 -15.80 8.85 -18.31
CA GLU A 82 -17.16 9.04 -18.87
C GLU A 82 -17.54 10.53 -18.89
N TYR A 83 -17.21 11.25 -17.83
CA TYR A 83 -17.47 12.70 -17.75
C TYR A 83 -16.63 13.46 -18.77
N LEU A 84 -15.36 13.11 -18.94
CA LEU A 84 -14.49 13.69 -19.96
C LEU A 84 -15.05 13.49 -21.37
N SER A 85 -15.54 12.29 -21.69
CA SER A 85 -16.19 12.00 -22.97
C SER A 85 -17.40 12.92 -23.21
N SER A 86 -18.25 13.07 -22.20
CA SER A 86 -19.42 13.95 -22.26
C SER A 86 -19.04 15.43 -22.46
N VAL A 87 -17.98 15.89 -21.81
CA VAL A 87 -17.47 17.26 -21.99
C VAL A 87 -16.87 17.45 -23.38
N GLN A 88 -16.17 16.46 -23.92
CA GLN A 88 -15.66 16.51 -25.29
C GLN A 88 -16.77 16.57 -26.34
N GLU A 89 -17.83 15.78 -26.17
CA GLU A 89 -19.02 15.84 -27.02
C GLU A 89 -19.69 17.22 -26.95
N ALA A 90 -19.87 17.77 -25.75
CA ALA A 90 -20.44 19.10 -25.56
C ALA A 90 -19.56 20.17 -26.21
N THR A 91 -18.24 20.11 -26.08
CA THR A 91 -17.31 21.03 -26.72
C THR A 91 -17.43 20.98 -28.25
N SER A 92 -17.52 19.78 -28.82
CA SER A 92 -17.71 19.58 -30.26
C SER A 92 -19.05 20.16 -30.74
N ALA A 93 -20.12 19.91 -30.00
CA ALA A 93 -21.46 20.45 -30.32
C ALA A 93 -21.48 21.99 -30.30
N VAL A 94 -20.88 22.61 -29.26
CA VAL A 94 -20.79 24.07 -29.16
C VAL A 94 -19.92 24.66 -30.27
N SER A 95 -18.81 24.01 -30.62
CA SER A 95 -17.95 24.43 -31.73
C SER A 95 -18.69 24.38 -33.08
N THR A 96 -19.46 23.31 -33.31
CA THR A 96 -20.30 23.15 -34.50
C THR A 96 -21.36 24.25 -34.55
N LEU A 97 -22.02 24.51 -33.43
CA LEU A 97 -23.03 25.57 -33.32
C LEU A 97 -22.42 26.95 -33.60
N ALA A 98 -21.24 27.25 -33.06
CA ALA A 98 -20.52 28.49 -33.32
C ALA A 98 -20.18 28.67 -34.82
N ASN A 99 -19.80 27.60 -35.52
CA ASN A 99 -19.53 27.62 -36.95
C ASN A 99 -20.81 27.87 -37.78
N ILE A 100 -21.92 27.19 -37.45
CA ILE A 100 -23.21 27.40 -38.10
C ILE A 100 -23.67 28.87 -37.91
N TYR A 101 -23.53 29.42 -36.68
CA TYR A 101 -23.85 30.81 -36.42
C TYR A 101 -22.99 31.79 -37.23
N LYS A 102 -21.69 31.51 -37.35
CA LYS A 102 -20.77 32.30 -38.16
C LYS A 102 -21.14 32.32 -39.64
N GLU A 103 -21.49 31.15 -40.19
CA GLU A 103 -21.95 31.02 -41.57
C GLU A 103 -23.28 31.77 -41.80
N THR A 104 -24.23 31.59 -40.88
CA THR A 104 -25.53 32.27 -40.91
C THR A 104 -25.39 33.78 -40.79
N ALA A 105 -24.50 34.27 -39.90
CA ALA A 105 -24.22 35.70 -39.76
C ALA A 105 -23.56 36.28 -41.00
N ASN A 106 -22.71 35.56 -41.69
CA ASN A 106 -22.11 35.98 -42.97
C ASN A 106 -23.13 36.11 -44.09
N THR A 107 -24.21 35.30 -44.06
CA THR A 107 -25.29 35.36 -45.06
C THR A 107 -26.37 36.40 -44.76
N LEU A 108 -26.57 36.74 -43.48
CA LEU A 108 -27.60 37.68 -43.02
C LEU A 108 -26.99 39.00 -42.52
N SER A 109 -26.24 39.74 -43.27
CA SER A 109 -25.69 41.10 -43.12
C SER A 109 -25.86 41.91 -41.78
N ALA A 110 -26.32 41.35 -40.70
CA ALA A 110 -26.47 42.00 -39.40
C ALA A 110 -26.52 40.94 -38.25
N GLY A 111 -25.56 40.04 -38.26
CA GLY A 111 -25.50 38.99 -37.23
C GLY A 111 -25.13 39.55 -35.86
N ASP A 112 -25.82 39.06 -34.86
CA ASP A 112 -25.62 39.33 -33.46
C ASP A 112 -24.19 38.88 -33.00
N ALA A 113 -23.23 39.81 -33.16
CA ALA A 113 -21.82 39.59 -32.81
C ALA A 113 -21.66 39.20 -31.33
N SER A 114 -22.59 39.61 -30.47
CA SER A 114 -22.66 39.30 -29.06
C SER A 114 -22.89 37.81 -28.82
N TYR A 115 -23.80 37.17 -29.56
CA TYR A 115 -24.11 35.74 -29.40
C TYR A 115 -22.94 34.84 -29.86
N LEU A 116 -22.27 35.22 -30.94
CA LEU A 116 -21.07 34.51 -31.40
C LEU A 116 -19.93 34.60 -30.38
N ASP A 117 -19.79 35.77 -29.71
CA ASP A 117 -18.77 35.95 -28.65
C ASP A 117 -19.08 35.07 -27.42
N GLU A 118 -20.36 34.97 -27.02
CA GLU A 118 -20.79 34.09 -25.93
C GLU A 118 -20.55 32.58 -26.25
N LEU A 119 -20.82 32.17 -27.49
CA LEU A 119 -20.52 30.78 -27.95
C LEU A 119 -19.01 30.48 -27.90
N LYS A 120 -18.18 31.47 -28.32
CA LYS A 120 -16.71 31.32 -28.24
C LYS A 120 -16.24 31.20 -26.79
N LYS A 121 -16.78 32.00 -25.87
CA LYS A 121 -16.48 31.94 -24.44
C LYS A 121 -16.89 30.59 -23.86
N MET A 122 -18.07 30.08 -24.22
CA MET A 122 -18.54 28.77 -23.80
C MET A 122 -17.63 27.66 -24.32
N ALA A 123 -17.24 27.66 -25.59
CA ALA A 123 -16.31 26.71 -26.17
C ALA A 123 -14.94 26.74 -25.46
N SER A 124 -14.43 27.94 -25.16
CA SER A 124 -13.18 28.11 -24.40
C SER A 124 -13.28 27.57 -22.98
N SER A 125 -14.39 27.82 -22.29
CA SER A 125 -14.64 27.29 -20.94
C SER A 125 -14.72 25.76 -20.92
N LEU A 126 -15.43 25.17 -21.89
CA LEU A 126 -15.51 23.72 -22.04
C LEU A 126 -14.14 23.10 -22.36
N SER A 127 -13.34 23.76 -23.20
CA SER A 127 -11.96 23.31 -23.48
C SER A 127 -11.08 23.35 -22.23
N SER A 128 -11.21 24.37 -21.40
CA SER A 128 -10.49 24.49 -20.12
C SER A 128 -10.93 23.39 -19.13
N ILE A 129 -12.22 23.11 -19.05
CA ILE A 129 -12.76 22.02 -18.23
C ILE A 129 -12.21 20.68 -18.73
N ASN A 130 -12.18 20.45 -20.03
CA ASN A 130 -11.62 19.24 -20.64
C ASN A 130 -10.14 19.03 -20.22
N ALA A 131 -9.33 20.07 -20.33
CA ALA A 131 -7.92 20.04 -19.91
C ALA A 131 -7.75 19.73 -18.41
N LEU A 132 -8.63 20.27 -17.56
CA LEU A 132 -8.62 19.97 -16.12
C LEU A 132 -8.96 18.50 -15.85
N TYR A 133 -9.94 17.94 -16.55
CA TYR A 133 -10.30 16.52 -16.41
C TYR A 133 -9.20 15.59 -16.93
N GLU A 134 -8.55 15.89 -18.04
CA GLU A 134 -7.40 15.15 -18.53
C GLU A 134 -6.27 15.11 -17.48
N MET A 135 -5.97 16.27 -16.89
CA MET A 135 -4.96 16.37 -15.82
C MET A 135 -5.36 15.56 -14.58
N GLN A 136 -6.64 15.60 -14.20
CA GLN A 136 -7.15 14.83 -13.07
C GLN A 136 -7.04 13.32 -13.31
N ILE A 137 -7.39 12.85 -14.50
CA ILE A 137 -7.26 11.44 -14.90
C ILE A 137 -5.80 11.01 -14.84
N GLN A 138 -4.89 11.82 -15.37
CA GLN A 138 -3.46 11.51 -15.34
C GLN A 138 -2.93 11.42 -13.91
N ASN A 139 -3.31 12.35 -13.03
CA ASN A 139 -2.93 12.34 -11.63
C ASN A 139 -3.49 11.11 -10.89
N SER A 140 -4.76 10.78 -11.11
CA SER A 140 -5.40 9.61 -10.51
C SER A 140 -4.78 8.30 -11.00
N SER A 141 -4.40 8.22 -12.26
CA SER A 141 -3.68 7.08 -12.84
C SER A 141 -2.31 6.89 -12.18
N SER A 142 -1.55 7.97 -12.03
CA SER A 142 -0.23 7.92 -11.35
C SER A 142 -0.35 7.49 -9.89
N GLN A 143 -1.39 7.94 -9.19
CA GLN A 143 -1.66 7.51 -7.81
C GLN A 143 -2.06 6.05 -7.73
N LEU A 144 -2.84 5.55 -8.69
CA LEU A 144 -3.22 4.15 -8.79
C LEU A 144 -1.98 3.26 -8.98
N GLU A 145 -1.06 3.64 -9.87
CA GLU A 145 0.21 2.92 -10.06
C GLU A 145 1.06 2.92 -8.81
N ALA A 146 1.20 4.07 -8.13
CA ALA A 146 1.93 4.17 -6.88
C ALA A 146 1.31 3.27 -5.78
N SER A 147 -0.02 3.24 -5.66
CA SER A 147 -0.73 2.39 -4.71
C SER A 147 -0.52 0.91 -4.99
N LYS A 148 -0.55 0.49 -6.26
CA LYS A 148 -0.25 -0.89 -6.67
C LYS A 148 1.18 -1.28 -6.33
N ALA A 149 2.16 -0.40 -6.60
CA ALA A 149 3.55 -0.65 -6.29
C ALA A 149 3.79 -0.82 -4.77
N VAL A 150 3.10 -0.02 -3.94
CA VAL A 150 3.15 -0.18 -2.48
C VAL A 150 2.53 -1.51 -2.05
N GLN A 151 1.39 -1.90 -2.64
CA GLN A 151 0.75 -3.17 -2.35
C GLN A 151 1.67 -4.36 -2.66
N GLU A 152 2.32 -4.38 -3.81
CA GLU A 152 3.28 -5.42 -4.18
C GLU A 152 4.45 -5.53 -3.18
N ARG A 153 4.94 -4.37 -2.71
CA ARG A 153 6.00 -4.35 -1.68
C ARG A 153 5.52 -4.90 -0.35
N ILE A 154 4.28 -4.60 0.04
CA ILE A 154 3.67 -5.14 1.27
C ILE A 154 3.47 -6.64 1.14
N ASP A 155 3.00 -7.14 0.00
CA ASP A 155 2.84 -8.58 -0.24
C ASP A 155 4.21 -9.31 -0.17
N THR A 156 5.26 -8.71 -0.73
CA THR A 156 6.63 -9.22 -0.60
C THR A 156 7.08 -9.24 0.87
N LEU A 157 6.80 -8.18 1.63
CA LEU A 157 7.12 -8.11 3.06
C LEU A 157 6.39 -9.19 3.86
N LEU A 158 5.11 -9.42 3.58
CA LEU A 158 4.32 -10.48 4.22
C LEU A 158 4.88 -11.87 3.93
N ASN A 159 5.29 -12.14 2.70
CA ASN A 159 5.94 -13.39 2.34
C ASN A 159 7.28 -13.55 3.10
N ASN A 160 8.10 -12.51 3.17
CA ASN A 160 9.34 -12.52 3.94
C ASN A 160 9.09 -12.75 5.44
N PHE A 161 8.02 -12.19 6.00
CA PHE A 161 7.63 -12.45 7.39
C PHE A 161 7.24 -13.91 7.60
N SER A 162 6.48 -14.50 6.68
CA SER A 162 6.11 -15.91 6.74
C SER A 162 7.34 -16.82 6.70
N ASP A 163 8.27 -16.57 5.77
CA ASP A 163 9.52 -17.32 5.65
C ASP A 163 10.38 -17.17 6.90
N THR A 164 10.47 -15.96 7.44
CA THR A 164 11.22 -15.67 8.68
C THR A 164 10.61 -16.41 9.87
N ALA A 165 9.27 -16.41 9.99
CA ALA A 165 8.58 -17.15 11.06
C ALA A 165 8.88 -18.65 10.98
N GLN A 166 8.90 -19.23 9.78
CA GLN A 166 9.25 -20.63 9.58
C GLN A 166 10.70 -20.90 9.99
N ASN A 167 11.63 -20.05 9.56
CA ASN A 167 13.05 -20.17 9.93
C ASN A 167 13.27 -20.10 11.44
N VAL A 168 12.51 -19.25 12.14
CA VAL A 168 12.56 -19.14 13.62
C VAL A 168 12.02 -20.41 14.29
N LEU A 169 10.96 -21.01 13.76
CA LEU A 169 10.44 -22.28 14.26
C LEU A 169 11.46 -23.41 14.09
N ASP A 170 12.12 -23.48 12.93
CA ASP A 170 13.15 -24.46 12.65
C ASP A 170 14.37 -24.26 13.58
N TYR A 171 14.78 -23.01 13.80
CA TYR A 171 15.84 -22.66 14.74
C TYR A 171 15.49 -23.09 16.17
N LYS A 172 14.26 -22.81 16.64
CA LYS A 172 13.77 -23.24 17.95
C LYS A 172 13.82 -24.77 18.09
N ALA A 173 13.43 -25.49 17.05
CA ALA A 173 13.51 -26.96 17.05
C ALA A 173 14.97 -27.47 17.16
N GLN A 174 15.90 -26.85 16.44
CA GLN A 174 17.33 -27.17 16.49
C GLN A 174 17.94 -26.87 17.86
N VAL A 175 17.60 -25.71 18.46
CA VAL A 175 18.06 -25.33 19.81
C VAL A 175 17.54 -26.31 20.87
N ASN A 176 16.27 -26.71 20.77
CA ASN A 176 15.70 -27.74 21.66
C ASN A 176 16.37 -29.08 21.50
N ALA A 177 16.68 -29.49 20.27
CA ALA A 177 17.42 -30.74 20.00
C ALA A 177 18.85 -30.67 20.58
N LEU A 178 19.52 -29.52 20.42
CA LEU A 178 20.86 -29.31 20.99
C LEU A 178 20.83 -29.35 22.51
N SER A 179 19.85 -28.70 23.15
CA SER A 179 19.67 -28.71 24.60
C SER A 179 19.50 -30.11 25.14
N LYS A 180 18.71 -30.94 24.47
CA LYS A 180 18.55 -32.40 24.84
C LYS A 180 19.85 -33.17 24.70
N LYS A 181 20.63 -32.95 23.64
CA LYS A 181 21.92 -33.60 23.42
C LYS A 181 22.93 -33.18 24.50
N VAL A 182 22.98 -31.89 24.84
CA VAL A 182 23.84 -31.38 25.91
C VAL A 182 23.43 -31.95 27.26
N GLY A 183 22.12 -32.04 27.56
CA GLY A 183 21.62 -32.69 28.76
C GLY A 183 22.04 -34.16 28.85
N ALA A 184 21.90 -34.92 27.77
CA ALA A 184 22.33 -36.32 27.70
C ALA A 184 23.85 -36.47 27.90
N LEU A 185 24.67 -35.60 27.30
CA LEU A 185 26.12 -35.57 27.52
C LEU A 185 26.46 -35.27 28.96
N ASN A 186 25.77 -34.34 29.61
CA ASN A 186 25.98 -34.01 31.02
C ASN A 186 25.65 -35.18 31.93
N ASP A 187 24.58 -35.93 31.64
CA ASP A 187 24.24 -37.18 32.39
C ASP A 187 25.30 -38.24 32.21
N ILE A 188 25.85 -38.43 31.00
CA ILE A 188 26.95 -39.40 30.74
C ILE A 188 28.20 -38.99 31.52
N TYR A 189 28.58 -37.69 31.52
CA TYR A 189 29.73 -37.21 32.31
C TYR A 189 29.51 -37.36 33.80
N GLY A 190 28.30 -37.07 34.30
CA GLY A 190 27.93 -37.30 35.70
C GLY A 190 28.04 -38.75 36.12
N ASN A 191 27.58 -39.68 35.29
CA ASN A 191 27.69 -41.11 35.54
C ASN A 191 29.15 -41.61 35.48
N MET A 192 29.97 -41.10 34.56
CA MET A 192 31.39 -41.41 34.52
C MET A 192 32.15 -40.97 35.76
N LEU A 193 31.88 -39.73 36.22
CA LEU A 193 32.47 -39.21 37.44
C LEU A 193 32.09 -40.02 38.67
N ALA A 194 30.81 -40.44 38.78
CA ALA A 194 30.33 -41.30 39.85
C ALA A 194 31.01 -42.69 39.82
N ALA A 195 31.20 -43.25 38.64
CA ALA A 195 31.90 -44.56 38.49
C ALA A 195 33.40 -44.47 38.82
N MET A 196 34.04 -43.35 38.58
CA MET A 196 35.44 -43.11 38.98
C MET A 196 35.60 -42.91 40.47
N GLN A 197 34.64 -42.30 41.17
CA GLN A 197 34.68 -42.10 42.62
C GLN A 197 34.40 -43.36 43.44
N THR A 198 33.67 -44.33 42.90
CA THR A 198 33.40 -45.61 43.53
C THR A 198 34.56 -46.63 43.45
N LYS A 199 35.64 -46.34 42.70
CA LYS A 199 36.82 -47.17 42.57
C LYS A 199 38.06 -46.70 43.37
N ALA A 200 37.90 -45.69 44.16
CA ALA A 200 38.89 -45.23 45.14
C ALA A 200 38.43 -45.60 46.54
#